data_80b128c28bc2407829955eece6094471
#
_entry.id   80b128c28bc2407829955eece6094471
#
_cell.length_a   1.000
_cell.length_b   1.000
_cell.length_c   1.000
_cell.angle_alpha   90.00
_cell.angle_beta   90.00
_cell.angle_gamma   90.00
#
_symmetry.space_group_name_H-M   'P 1'
#
loop_
_entity.id
_entity.type
_entity.pdbx_description
1 polymer ?
#
loop_
_entity_poly.entity_id
_entity_poly.type
_entity_poly.pdbx_seq_one_letter_code
_entity_poly.pdbx_strand_id
1 'polypeptide(L)'
;MLAEIAAQKEVYFVSGICEKDGKDFYNSSILVQPDGFIHTYRKTHLFNEEKKWFSPGNTGFEVFTISGKFGEAKIGMMICFDWIFPESARTLALKGAQIICHPSNLVLSYCQNAMFTRAVENRVFTITANRTGKEHNGGSELYFTGESVIVDPKGNYLARAGKDDECIIITEIDPVRANDKDVTPLNNIFHDRRPDMYMD
;
A
#
# COMPACT_ATOMS: atom_id res chain seq x y z
N MET A 1 11.93 17.69 -6.85
CA MET A 1 12.75 16.98 -5.82
C MET A 1 12.59 15.44 -5.90
N LEU A 2 11.45 14.80 -5.58
CA LEU A 2 11.37 13.32 -5.66
C LEU A 2 11.63 12.79 -7.08
N ALA A 3 11.08 13.41 -8.12
CA ALA A 3 11.30 12.99 -9.50
C ALA A 3 12.79 13.14 -9.93
N GLU A 4 13.48 14.17 -9.47
CA GLU A 4 14.91 14.34 -9.74
C GLU A 4 15.75 13.24 -9.06
N ILE A 5 15.39 12.87 -7.82
CA ILE A 5 16.07 11.79 -7.10
C ILE A 5 15.76 10.45 -7.78
N ALA A 6 14.49 10.21 -8.18
CA ALA A 6 14.09 9.02 -8.91
C ALA A 6 14.93 8.83 -10.18
N ALA A 7 15.08 9.90 -10.98
CA ALA A 7 15.88 9.91 -12.19
C ALA A 7 17.37 9.69 -11.91
N GLN A 8 17.95 10.42 -10.94
CA GLN A 8 19.39 10.32 -10.62
C GLN A 8 19.78 8.96 -10.07
N LYS A 9 18.88 8.31 -9.32
CA LYS A 9 19.16 7.01 -8.66
C LYS A 9 18.58 5.82 -9.39
N GLU A 10 17.87 6.05 -10.49
CA GLU A 10 17.15 5.01 -11.24
C GLU A 10 16.24 4.16 -10.32
N VAL A 11 15.48 4.82 -9.44
CA VAL A 11 14.59 4.16 -8.45
C VAL A 11 13.16 4.64 -8.59
N TYR A 12 12.24 3.81 -8.16
CA TYR A 12 10.83 4.15 -8.01
C TYR A 12 10.54 4.55 -6.57
N PHE A 13 9.71 5.58 -6.38
CA PHE A 13 9.21 5.97 -5.06
C PHE A 13 7.71 5.78 -4.97
N VAL A 14 7.25 5.21 -3.85
CA VAL A 14 5.85 5.33 -3.42
C VAL A 14 5.83 6.13 -2.13
N SER A 15 5.08 7.23 -2.12
CA SER A 15 5.02 8.16 -0.98
C SER A 15 3.62 8.73 -0.81
N GLY A 16 3.21 8.93 0.46
CA GLY A 16 2.01 9.71 0.79
C GLY A 16 2.28 11.21 0.66
N ILE A 17 1.29 11.94 0.15
CA ILE A 17 1.33 13.40 0.03
C ILE A 17 -0.03 14.02 0.34
N CYS A 18 -0.04 15.29 0.74
CA CYS A 18 -1.21 16.15 0.68
C CYS A 18 -1.27 16.77 -0.72
N GLU A 19 -2.25 16.35 -1.52
CA GLU A 19 -2.48 16.84 -2.88
C GLU A 19 -3.49 17.99 -2.86
N LYS A 20 -3.24 19.03 -3.67
CA LYS A 20 -4.20 20.09 -3.95
C LYS A 20 -4.59 20.05 -5.41
N ASP A 21 -5.89 19.94 -5.68
CA ASP A 21 -6.45 20.02 -7.03
C ASP A 21 -7.61 21.02 -7.06
N GLY A 22 -7.35 22.17 -7.68
CA GLY A 22 -8.27 23.30 -7.66
C GLY A 22 -8.52 23.80 -6.21
N LYS A 23 -9.77 23.65 -5.75
CA LYS A 23 -10.21 24.01 -4.38
C LYS A 23 -10.15 22.83 -3.41
N ASP A 24 -10.00 21.62 -3.91
CA ASP A 24 -10.06 20.40 -3.13
C ASP A 24 -8.67 19.93 -2.69
N PHE A 25 -8.62 19.30 -1.51
CA PHE A 25 -7.44 18.65 -0.98
C PHE A 25 -7.70 17.14 -0.90
N TYR A 26 -6.69 16.35 -1.24
CA TYR A 26 -6.76 14.89 -1.17
C TYR A 26 -5.59 14.34 -0.36
N ASN A 27 -5.87 13.30 0.40
CA ASN A 27 -4.83 12.44 0.94
C ASN A 27 -4.44 11.46 -0.17
N SER A 28 -3.25 11.62 -0.73
CA SER A 28 -2.83 10.91 -1.94
C SER A 28 -1.55 10.11 -1.74
N SER A 29 -1.41 9.04 -2.49
CA SER A 29 -0.15 8.32 -2.68
C SER A 29 0.31 8.47 -4.13
N ILE A 30 1.58 8.75 -4.31
CA ILE A 30 2.18 8.86 -5.63
C ILE A 30 3.20 7.74 -5.87
N LEU A 31 3.20 7.19 -7.07
CA LEU A 31 4.28 6.37 -7.60
C LEU A 31 5.08 7.22 -8.60
N VAL A 32 6.29 7.57 -8.22
CA VAL A 32 7.22 8.38 -9.04
C VAL A 32 8.18 7.44 -9.74
N GLN A 33 8.27 7.56 -11.06
CA GLN A 33 9.12 6.76 -11.91
C GLN A 33 10.46 7.46 -12.23
N PRO A 34 11.52 6.71 -12.61
CA PRO A 34 12.81 7.30 -13.01
C PRO A 34 12.74 8.24 -14.20
N ASP A 35 11.78 8.04 -15.11
CA ASP A 35 11.53 8.92 -16.26
C ASP A 35 10.80 10.23 -15.89
N GLY A 36 10.46 10.40 -14.60
CA GLY A 36 9.75 11.55 -14.06
C GLY A 36 8.22 11.43 -14.12
N PHE A 37 7.68 10.35 -14.70
CA PHE A 37 6.23 10.14 -14.71
C PHE A 37 5.71 9.85 -13.31
N ILE A 38 4.51 10.36 -12.98
CA ILE A 38 3.89 10.22 -11.66
C ILE A 38 2.48 9.67 -11.83
N HIS A 39 2.23 8.54 -11.19
CA HIS A 39 0.88 8.03 -10.98
C HIS A 39 0.37 8.45 -9.61
N THR A 40 -0.93 8.74 -9.51
CA THR A 40 -1.55 9.19 -8.28
C THR A 40 -2.73 8.30 -7.90
N TYR A 41 -2.78 7.90 -6.65
CA TYR A 41 -3.93 7.30 -6.00
C TYR A 41 -4.44 8.24 -4.92
N ARG A 42 -5.71 8.63 -4.96
CA ARG A 42 -6.40 9.42 -3.94
C ARG A 42 -7.12 8.49 -2.97
N LYS A 43 -6.85 8.62 -1.69
CA LYS A 43 -7.37 7.75 -0.63
C LYS A 43 -8.89 7.62 -0.70
N THR A 44 -9.36 6.40 -0.91
CA THR A 44 -10.79 6.10 -1.03
C THR A 44 -11.50 6.20 0.32
N HIS A 45 -10.87 5.69 1.39
CA HIS A 45 -11.49 5.59 2.72
C HIS A 45 -10.83 6.55 3.70
N LEU A 46 -11.41 7.73 3.85
CA LEU A 46 -10.93 8.73 4.81
C LEU A 46 -11.19 8.30 6.25
N PHE A 47 -10.19 8.50 7.11
CA PHE A 47 -10.24 8.14 8.52
C PHE A 47 -10.57 9.35 9.40
N ASN A 48 -11.61 9.22 10.25
CA ASN A 48 -11.96 10.17 11.31
C ASN A 48 -11.95 11.64 10.81
N GLU A 49 -11.11 12.48 11.41
CA GLU A 49 -10.99 13.93 11.13
C GLU A 49 -10.54 14.25 9.70
N GLU A 50 -9.94 13.30 8.98
CA GLU A 50 -9.58 13.49 7.57
C GLU A 50 -10.78 13.96 6.73
N LYS A 51 -11.99 13.49 7.08
CA LYS A 51 -13.26 13.86 6.40
C LYS A 51 -13.60 15.35 6.48
N LYS A 52 -12.95 16.09 7.39
CA LYS A 52 -13.15 17.54 7.51
C LYS A 52 -12.25 18.35 6.58
N TRP A 53 -11.14 17.75 6.13
CA TRP A 53 -10.07 18.44 5.43
C TRP A 53 -9.84 17.95 4.01
N PHE A 54 -10.10 16.67 3.77
CA PHE A 54 -9.88 16.02 2.49
C PHE A 54 -11.19 15.62 1.82
N SER A 55 -11.23 15.77 0.51
CA SER A 55 -12.27 15.19 -0.33
C SER A 55 -12.03 13.68 -0.49
N PRO A 56 -13.08 12.85 -0.56
CA PRO A 56 -12.95 11.43 -0.87
C PRO A 56 -12.23 11.21 -2.21
N GLY A 57 -11.36 10.21 -2.27
CA GLY A 57 -10.64 9.87 -3.48
C GLY A 57 -11.58 9.42 -4.61
N ASN A 58 -11.23 9.79 -5.83
CA ASN A 58 -12.00 9.54 -7.04
C ASN A 58 -11.20 8.83 -8.15
N THR A 59 -9.99 8.35 -7.85
CA THR A 59 -9.13 7.64 -8.81
C THR A 59 -9.46 6.15 -8.91
N GLY A 60 -10.12 5.59 -7.90
CA GLY A 60 -10.26 4.16 -7.75
C GLY A 60 -8.93 3.46 -7.43
N PHE A 61 -8.96 2.13 -7.35
CA PHE A 61 -7.78 1.30 -7.15
C PHE A 61 -7.22 0.86 -8.50
N GLU A 62 -6.04 1.38 -8.87
CA GLU A 62 -5.37 1.07 -10.13
C GLU A 62 -4.03 0.37 -9.89
N VAL A 63 -3.58 -0.38 -10.91
CA VAL A 63 -2.32 -1.12 -10.89
C VAL A 63 -1.41 -0.58 -11.98
N PHE A 64 -0.18 -0.29 -11.62
CA PHE A 64 0.82 0.32 -12.47
C PHE A 64 1.98 -0.64 -12.70
N THR A 65 2.41 -0.76 -13.95
CA THR A 65 3.59 -1.56 -14.28
C THR A 65 4.85 -0.70 -14.12
N ILE A 66 5.80 -1.23 -13.38
CA ILE A 66 7.16 -0.70 -13.30
C ILE A 66 8.13 -1.66 -13.98
N SER A 67 9.21 -1.14 -14.56
CA SER A 67 10.18 -1.95 -15.29
C SER A 67 11.62 -1.50 -15.01
N GLY A 68 12.55 -2.43 -15.12
CA GLY A 68 13.96 -2.16 -14.89
C GLY A 68 14.83 -3.41 -15.13
N LYS A 69 16.03 -3.41 -14.61
CA LYS A 69 16.94 -4.58 -14.69
C LYS A 69 16.37 -5.84 -14.04
N PHE A 70 15.39 -5.68 -13.15
CA PHE A 70 14.63 -6.75 -12.50
C PHE A 70 13.50 -7.33 -13.37
N GLY A 71 13.31 -6.83 -14.61
CA GLY A 71 12.16 -7.15 -15.45
C GLY A 71 10.99 -6.22 -15.19
N GLU A 72 9.77 -6.76 -15.09
CA GLU A 72 8.55 -6.01 -14.81
C GLU A 72 7.93 -6.42 -13.47
N ALA A 73 7.30 -5.46 -12.78
CA ALA A 73 6.49 -5.70 -11.62
C ALA A 73 5.24 -4.82 -11.62
N LYS A 74 4.15 -5.30 -11.02
CA LYS A 74 2.86 -4.62 -10.95
C LYS A 74 2.60 -4.11 -9.55
N ILE A 75 2.48 -2.79 -9.42
CA ILE A 75 2.33 -2.07 -8.16
C ILE A 75 0.89 -1.59 -7.99
N GLY A 76 0.28 -1.92 -6.86
CA GLY A 76 -0.94 -1.29 -6.36
C GLY A 76 -0.64 -0.36 -5.18
N MET A 77 -1.45 0.65 -4.98
CA MET A 77 -1.31 1.59 -3.87
C MET A 77 -2.55 1.58 -2.97
N MET A 78 -2.34 1.59 -1.66
CA MET A 78 -3.33 1.83 -0.61
C MET A 78 -2.77 2.88 0.35
N ILE A 79 -3.64 3.55 1.11
CA ILE A 79 -3.20 4.53 2.12
C ILE A 79 -3.84 4.22 3.46
N CYS A 80 -3.02 3.97 4.50
CA CYS A 80 -3.44 3.93 5.90
C CYS A 80 -4.76 3.15 6.07
N PHE A 81 -5.87 3.80 6.41
CA PHE A 81 -7.17 3.20 6.74
C PHE A 81 -7.80 2.32 5.64
N ASP A 82 -7.33 2.39 4.38
CA ASP A 82 -7.77 1.46 3.33
C ASP A 82 -7.54 -0.01 3.72
N TRP A 83 -6.61 -0.27 4.66
CA TRP A 83 -6.29 -1.63 5.10
C TRP A 83 -7.48 -2.37 5.73
N ILE A 84 -8.43 -1.66 6.34
CA ILE A 84 -9.56 -2.31 7.05
C ILE A 84 -10.59 -2.88 6.06
N PHE A 85 -10.61 -2.36 4.84
CA PHE A 85 -11.51 -2.79 3.77
C PHE A 85 -10.84 -3.88 2.92
N PRO A 86 -11.24 -5.16 3.06
CA PRO A 86 -10.65 -6.24 2.26
C PRO A 86 -10.83 -6.01 0.76
N GLU A 87 -11.86 -5.29 0.36
CA GLU A 87 -12.13 -4.90 -1.03
C GLU A 87 -10.97 -4.10 -1.66
N SER A 88 -10.27 -3.27 -0.88
CA SER A 88 -9.14 -2.47 -1.36
C SER A 88 -8.03 -3.37 -1.90
N ALA A 89 -7.50 -4.25 -1.07
CA ALA A 89 -6.44 -5.17 -1.45
C ALA A 89 -6.93 -6.20 -2.49
N ARG A 90 -8.18 -6.69 -2.35
CA ARG A 90 -8.77 -7.63 -3.28
C ARG A 90 -8.91 -7.04 -4.68
N THR A 91 -9.36 -5.80 -4.80
CA THR A 91 -9.49 -5.11 -6.09
C THR A 91 -8.14 -4.98 -6.78
N LEU A 92 -7.12 -4.53 -6.06
CA LEU A 92 -5.75 -4.42 -6.58
C LEU A 92 -5.22 -5.80 -7.04
N ALA A 93 -5.41 -6.83 -6.22
CA ALA A 93 -4.95 -8.17 -6.55
C ALA A 93 -5.66 -8.75 -7.78
N LEU A 94 -6.98 -8.54 -7.92
CA LEU A 94 -7.75 -8.97 -9.09
C LEU A 94 -7.36 -8.21 -10.36
N LYS A 95 -6.89 -6.96 -10.24
CA LYS A 95 -6.28 -6.18 -11.34
C LYS A 95 -4.84 -6.59 -11.62
N GLY A 96 -4.31 -7.58 -10.91
CA GLY A 96 -2.99 -8.18 -11.14
C GLY A 96 -1.85 -7.54 -10.35
N ALA A 97 -2.10 -6.77 -9.30
CA ALA A 97 -1.05 -6.29 -8.43
C ALA A 97 -0.23 -7.47 -7.87
N GLN A 98 1.09 -7.34 -7.93
CA GLN A 98 2.04 -8.26 -7.32
C GLN A 98 2.54 -7.71 -5.98
N ILE A 99 2.64 -6.38 -5.88
CA ILE A 99 3.10 -5.66 -4.71
C ILE A 99 2.06 -4.58 -4.38
N ILE A 100 1.60 -4.54 -3.14
CA ILE A 100 0.77 -3.47 -2.61
C ILE A 100 1.63 -2.59 -1.70
N CYS A 101 1.87 -1.35 -2.13
CA CYS A 101 2.54 -0.33 -1.35
C CYS A 101 1.53 0.45 -0.51
N HIS A 102 1.81 0.58 0.79
CA HIS A 102 0.88 1.08 1.77
C HIS A 102 1.54 2.12 2.70
N PRO A 103 1.76 3.37 2.22
CA PRO A 103 2.21 4.46 3.08
C PRO A 103 1.14 4.79 4.12
N SER A 104 1.57 5.01 5.38
CA SER A 104 0.64 5.06 6.50
C SER A 104 1.11 5.97 7.63
N ASN A 105 0.12 6.55 8.32
CA ASN A 105 0.24 7.22 9.62
C ASN A 105 -0.71 6.51 10.61
N LEU A 106 -0.40 5.25 10.97
CA LEU A 106 -1.29 4.39 11.75
C LEU A 106 -1.30 4.78 13.22
N VAL A 107 -2.49 4.91 13.75
CA VAL A 107 -2.75 5.14 15.18
C VAL A 107 -3.44 3.93 15.86
N LEU A 108 -3.85 2.94 15.08
CA LEU A 108 -4.47 1.69 15.55
C LEU A 108 -3.45 0.55 15.41
N SER A 109 -3.27 -0.22 16.49
CA SER A 109 -2.16 -1.18 16.63
C SER A 109 -2.32 -2.52 15.91
N TYR A 110 -3.45 -2.76 15.22
CA TYR A 110 -3.73 -4.06 14.60
C TYR A 110 -3.57 -4.07 13.08
N CYS A 111 -3.25 -2.94 12.45
CA CYS A 111 -3.10 -2.84 11.00
C CYS A 111 -1.98 -3.74 10.47
N GLN A 112 -0.84 -3.79 11.14
CA GLN A 112 0.31 -4.60 10.71
C GLN A 112 -0.04 -6.09 10.62
N ASN A 113 -0.87 -6.59 11.55
CA ASN A 113 -1.37 -7.96 11.52
C ASN A 113 -2.46 -8.16 10.45
N ALA A 114 -3.27 -7.13 10.19
CA ALA A 114 -4.24 -7.19 9.08
C ALA A 114 -3.54 -7.23 7.72
N MET A 115 -2.41 -6.53 7.56
CA MET A 115 -1.64 -6.57 6.31
C MET A 115 -1.03 -7.94 6.02
N PHE A 116 -0.73 -8.73 7.06
CA PHE A 116 -0.45 -10.15 6.89
C PHE A 116 -1.61 -10.89 6.20
N THR A 117 -2.84 -10.68 6.69
CA THR A 117 -4.04 -11.28 6.08
C THR A 117 -4.23 -10.81 4.64
N ARG A 118 -4.04 -9.50 4.38
CA ARG A 118 -4.13 -8.94 3.02
C ARG A 118 -3.12 -9.58 2.06
N ALA A 119 -1.90 -9.87 2.53
CA ALA A 119 -0.90 -10.55 1.73
C ALA A 119 -1.34 -11.99 1.40
N VAL A 120 -1.74 -12.76 2.41
CA VAL A 120 -2.08 -14.20 2.27
C VAL A 120 -3.34 -14.41 1.44
N GLU A 121 -4.43 -13.72 1.74
CA GLU A 121 -5.72 -13.90 1.07
C GLU A 121 -5.72 -13.45 -0.40
N ASN A 122 -4.74 -12.61 -0.78
CA ASN A 122 -4.59 -12.08 -2.14
C ASN A 122 -3.35 -12.63 -2.86
N ARG A 123 -2.49 -13.39 -2.17
CA ARG A 123 -1.23 -13.89 -2.71
C ARG A 123 -0.41 -12.76 -3.34
N VAL A 124 -0.16 -11.69 -2.58
CA VAL A 124 0.63 -10.52 -3.00
C VAL A 124 1.66 -10.17 -1.94
N PHE A 125 2.70 -9.45 -2.34
CA PHE A 125 3.55 -8.77 -1.37
C PHE A 125 2.84 -7.54 -0.82
N THR A 126 2.98 -7.28 0.47
CA THR A 126 2.53 -6.02 1.08
C THR A 126 3.71 -5.31 1.72
N ILE A 127 3.85 -4.01 1.44
CA ILE A 127 4.90 -3.15 1.98
C ILE A 127 4.22 -1.99 2.70
N THR A 128 4.17 -2.06 4.01
CA THR A 128 3.62 -0.98 4.86
C THR A 128 4.76 -0.14 5.39
N ALA A 129 4.86 1.10 4.89
CA ALA A 129 5.76 2.12 5.44
C ALA A 129 4.96 2.99 6.40
N ASN A 130 5.20 2.84 7.69
CA ASN A 130 4.45 3.50 8.73
C ASN A 130 5.27 4.52 9.50
N ARG A 131 4.60 5.55 9.96
CA ARG A 131 5.18 6.60 10.80
C ARG A 131 5.42 6.11 12.22
N THR A 132 6.46 6.60 12.88
CA THR A 132 6.75 6.42 14.31
C THR A 132 6.58 7.74 15.06
N GLY A 133 6.65 7.67 16.40
CA GLY A 133 6.65 8.82 17.28
C GLY A 133 5.28 9.41 17.52
N LYS A 134 5.25 10.70 17.83
CA LYS A 134 4.03 11.41 18.20
C LYS A 134 3.94 12.79 17.56
N GLU A 135 2.72 13.27 17.46
CA GLU A 135 2.40 14.60 16.97
C GLU A 135 1.45 15.30 17.94
N HIS A 136 1.73 16.56 18.20
CA HIS A 136 0.92 17.43 19.06
C HIS A 136 0.28 18.52 18.22
N ASN A 137 -1.03 18.63 18.27
CA ASN A 137 -1.73 19.70 17.56
C ASN A 137 -2.96 20.15 18.37
N GLY A 138 -2.97 21.42 18.79
CA GLY A 138 -4.13 22.07 19.40
C GLY A 138 -4.75 21.38 20.60
N GLY A 139 -3.96 20.70 21.44
CA GLY A 139 -4.40 20.00 22.64
C GLY A 139 -4.76 18.53 22.45
N SER A 140 -4.65 18.00 21.23
CA SER A 140 -4.70 16.56 20.94
C SER A 140 -3.31 16.01 20.67
N GLU A 141 -3.04 14.80 21.13
CA GLU A 141 -1.81 14.06 20.88
C GLU A 141 -2.12 12.77 20.11
N LEU A 142 -1.40 12.55 19.03
CA LEU A 142 -1.48 11.34 18.22
C LEU A 142 -0.18 10.55 18.35
N TYR A 143 -0.30 9.26 18.66
CA TYR A 143 0.82 8.32 18.69
C TYR A 143 0.76 7.43 17.46
N PHE A 144 1.85 7.38 16.72
CA PHE A 144 1.98 6.51 15.56
C PHE A 144 2.58 5.17 15.97
N THR A 145 2.04 4.10 15.41
CA THR A 145 2.33 2.75 15.88
C THR A 145 3.68 2.19 15.42
N GLY A 146 4.37 2.85 14.49
CA GLY A 146 5.62 2.34 13.94
C GLY A 146 5.45 0.97 13.28
N GLU A 147 6.41 0.06 13.51
CA GLU A 147 6.38 -1.33 13.06
C GLU A 147 6.12 -1.47 11.54
N SER A 148 6.81 -0.66 10.73
CA SER A 148 6.80 -0.85 9.26
C SER A 148 7.09 -2.31 8.93
N VAL A 149 6.35 -2.88 7.94
CA VAL A 149 6.38 -4.33 7.73
C VAL A 149 6.32 -4.69 6.26
N ILE A 150 7.06 -5.72 5.89
CA ILE A 150 7.03 -6.35 4.56
C ILE A 150 6.61 -7.80 4.72
N VAL A 151 5.55 -8.21 4.02
CA VAL A 151 5.01 -9.57 4.06
C VAL A 151 4.99 -10.15 2.65
N ASP A 152 5.36 -11.42 2.52
CA ASP A 152 5.33 -12.14 1.24
C ASP A 152 3.95 -12.77 0.96
N PRO A 153 3.70 -13.28 -0.27
CA PRO A 153 2.43 -13.90 -0.67
C PRO A 153 2.02 -15.13 0.16
N LYS A 154 2.94 -15.72 0.92
CA LYS A 154 2.69 -16.89 1.78
C LYS A 154 2.58 -16.55 3.26
N GLY A 155 2.63 -15.25 3.61
CA GLY A 155 2.51 -14.77 4.98
C GLY A 155 3.82 -14.78 5.77
N ASN A 156 4.97 -14.90 5.11
CA ASN A 156 6.22 -14.72 5.82
C ASN A 156 6.52 -13.25 6.02
N TYR A 157 6.85 -12.87 7.24
CA TYR A 157 7.38 -11.55 7.53
C TYR A 157 8.83 -11.48 7.04
N LEU A 158 9.03 -10.77 5.92
CA LEU A 158 10.37 -10.59 5.35
C LEU A 158 11.19 -9.57 6.13
N ALA A 159 10.50 -8.56 6.67
CA ALA A 159 11.10 -7.57 7.54
C ALA A 159 10.03 -6.88 8.39
N ARG A 160 10.40 -6.45 9.59
CA ARG A 160 9.55 -5.65 10.48
C ARG A 160 10.42 -4.72 11.32
N ALA A 161 10.10 -3.43 11.32
CA ALA A 161 10.74 -2.43 12.18
C ALA A 161 10.23 -2.53 13.62
N GLY A 162 10.95 -1.96 14.55
CA GLY A 162 10.45 -1.73 15.88
C GLY A 162 9.40 -0.63 15.92
N LYS A 163 8.73 -0.50 17.06
CA LYS A 163 7.65 0.46 17.27
C LYS A 163 8.12 1.92 17.17
N ASP A 164 9.28 2.20 17.72
CA ASP A 164 9.82 3.55 17.84
C ASP A 164 11.06 3.76 16.95
N ASP A 165 11.36 2.79 16.06
CA ASP A 165 12.57 2.83 15.24
C ASP A 165 12.40 3.75 14.03
N GLU A 166 13.27 4.75 13.94
CA GLU A 166 13.52 5.48 12.68
C GLU A 166 14.57 4.72 11.89
N CYS A 167 14.16 3.89 10.95
CA CYS A 167 15.06 3.00 10.22
C CYS A 167 14.70 2.86 8.74
N ILE A 168 15.67 2.42 7.96
CA ILE A 168 15.49 1.97 6.58
C ILE A 168 15.56 0.44 6.59
N ILE A 169 14.52 -0.20 6.08
CA ILE A 169 14.47 -1.65 5.90
C ILE A 169 14.64 -1.95 4.42
N ILE A 170 15.56 -2.85 4.11
CA ILE A 170 15.82 -3.31 2.75
C ILE A 170 15.64 -4.84 2.71
N THR A 171 14.87 -5.32 1.73
CA THR A 171 14.72 -6.75 1.45
C THR A 171 14.64 -6.99 -0.06
N GLU A 172 15.14 -8.12 -0.48
CA GLU A 172 15.02 -8.58 -1.86
C GLU A 172 13.76 -9.42 -2.01
N ILE A 173 12.99 -9.15 -3.06
CA ILE A 173 11.78 -9.91 -3.39
C ILE A 173 11.76 -10.27 -4.87
N ASP A 174 11.13 -11.40 -5.20
CA ASP A 174 10.77 -11.78 -6.56
C ASP A 174 9.27 -11.57 -6.78
N PRO A 175 8.85 -10.52 -7.50
CA PRO A 175 7.44 -10.22 -7.74
C PRO A 175 6.67 -11.35 -8.44
N VAL A 176 7.35 -12.19 -9.21
CA VAL A 176 6.75 -13.32 -9.94
C VAL A 176 6.10 -14.32 -8.98
N ARG A 177 6.61 -14.44 -7.75
CA ARG A 177 6.00 -15.29 -6.71
C ARG A 177 4.56 -14.93 -6.38
N ALA A 178 4.15 -13.68 -6.62
CA ALA A 178 2.77 -13.22 -6.43
C ALA A 178 1.83 -13.70 -7.55
N ASN A 179 2.34 -14.24 -8.65
CA ASN A 179 1.50 -14.79 -9.73
C ASN A 179 0.92 -16.16 -9.37
N ASP A 180 1.58 -16.89 -8.44
CA ASP A 180 1.08 -18.16 -7.92
C ASP A 180 -0.11 -17.92 -6.98
N LYS A 181 -1.32 -18.21 -7.44
CA LYS A 181 -2.57 -18.08 -6.69
C LYS A 181 -3.08 -19.42 -6.14
N ASP A 182 -2.32 -20.50 -6.33
CA ASP A 182 -2.68 -21.82 -5.87
C ASP A 182 -2.34 -22.00 -4.38
N VAL A 183 -3.32 -22.40 -3.60
CA VAL A 183 -3.17 -22.75 -2.17
C VAL A 183 -2.87 -24.23 -2.03
N THR A 184 -3.58 -25.05 -2.82
CA THR A 184 -3.37 -26.49 -2.96
C THR A 184 -3.43 -26.86 -4.44
N PRO A 185 -3.06 -28.09 -4.84
CA PRO A 185 -3.19 -28.52 -6.24
C PRO A 185 -4.60 -28.41 -6.82
N LEU A 186 -5.63 -28.30 -5.98
CA LEU A 186 -7.02 -28.21 -6.40
C LEU A 186 -7.69 -26.88 -6.05
N ASN A 187 -7.00 -25.96 -5.38
CA ASN A 187 -7.60 -24.69 -4.93
C ASN A 187 -6.78 -23.50 -5.38
N ASN A 188 -7.38 -22.69 -6.23
CA ASN A 188 -6.87 -21.39 -6.67
C ASN A 188 -7.75 -20.27 -6.09
N ILE A 189 -7.18 -19.34 -5.33
CA ILE A 189 -7.94 -18.32 -4.60
C ILE A 189 -8.71 -17.35 -5.51
N PHE A 190 -8.40 -17.28 -6.80
CA PHE A 190 -9.12 -16.42 -7.73
C PHE A 190 -10.14 -17.19 -8.57
N HIS A 191 -9.79 -18.39 -9.02
CA HIS A 191 -10.69 -19.24 -9.80
C HIS A 191 -11.82 -19.80 -8.96
N ASP A 192 -11.56 -20.12 -7.67
CA ASP A 192 -12.55 -20.68 -6.75
C ASP A 192 -13.51 -19.62 -6.18
N ARG A 193 -13.31 -18.33 -6.53
CA ARG A 193 -14.24 -17.29 -6.11
C ARG A 193 -15.63 -17.54 -6.69
N ARG A 194 -16.62 -17.25 -5.87
CA ARG A 194 -18.04 -17.34 -6.22
C ARG A 194 -18.70 -15.95 -6.17
N PRO A 195 -18.39 -15.05 -7.14
CA PRO A 195 -18.95 -13.69 -7.15
C PRO A 195 -20.49 -13.69 -7.16
N ASP A 196 -21.09 -14.72 -7.74
CA ASP A 196 -22.53 -14.98 -7.75
C ASP A 196 -23.15 -15.21 -6.36
N MET A 197 -22.32 -15.48 -5.35
CA MET A 197 -22.72 -15.72 -3.96
C MET A 197 -22.34 -14.58 -3.01
N TYR A 198 -21.60 -13.58 -3.50
CA TYR A 198 -21.22 -12.43 -2.69
C TYR A 198 -22.27 -11.33 -2.87
N MET A 199 -22.52 -10.56 -1.82
CA MET A 199 -23.37 -9.38 -1.90
C MET A 199 -22.60 -8.23 -2.58
N ASP A 200 -23.28 -7.50 -3.44
CA ASP A 200 -22.78 -6.27 -4.07
C ASP A 200 -22.73 -5.10 -3.05
#